data_d198571b22f4f15bc881e5733457f0c7
#
_entry.id   d198571b22f4f15bc881e5733457f0c7
#
_cell.length_a   1.000
_cell.length_b   1.000
_cell.length_c   1.000
_cell.angle_alpha   90.00
_cell.angle_beta   90.00
_cell.angle_gamma   90.00
#
_symmetry.space_group_name_H-M   'P 1'
#
loop_
_entity.id
_entity.type
_entity.pdbx_description
1 polymer ?
#
loop_
_entity_poly.entity_id
_entity_poly.type
_entity_poly.pdbx_seq_one_letter_code
_entity_poly.pdbx_strand_id
1 'polypeptide(L)'
;MSMTSRQRVQVVLNHEIPDRVPIILGASNATGIKMKPYQGLKKILGIQDEDKYIYDWPELGTALPAEPILQRLHSDVRPVLDRFPQAVIERNQKRPPHSPCIDDWGSGQTEIEPGVWFPGYHPIPDATTIKEIEKYPWPNMDDPYRVALVKDQAKKLAKENQYAIMATPWLMFPFERAFGMQGMDKFLLNLAMVPDFAKALLKKNTELCKTLLGHFLDECGKYIDIIKIGDDLGTQERLLISPRMYRQMLKPLHAEIIELIKQRTKAKIFFHSDGDIFDLIEDFIEIGVDILNPIQTSAGKMADLAGLKAHYQGRIVFCGAIDTQKILPFGTPDEVRQEVRRVINILGQGGEYMLASVHTIMNEVPPENIIAMVDAVEEFGYYPLKG
;
A
#
# COMPACT_ATOMS: atom_id res chain seq x y z
N MET A 1 -5.53 31.23 4.84
CA MET A 1 -4.81 30.88 3.59
C MET A 1 -5.03 29.41 3.33
N SER A 2 -5.28 29.01 2.10
CA SER A 2 -5.38 27.58 1.75
C SER A 2 -3.99 26.93 1.88
N MET A 3 -3.93 25.75 2.46
CA MET A 3 -2.70 24.94 2.55
C MET A 3 -2.32 24.39 1.17
N THR A 4 -1.01 24.21 0.90
CA THR A 4 -0.60 23.29 -0.17
C THR A 4 -0.95 21.85 0.20
N SER A 5 -1.03 20.95 -0.77
CA SER A 5 -1.26 19.52 -0.51
C SER A 5 -0.23 18.94 0.47
N ARG A 6 1.05 19.32 0.33
CA ARG A 6 2.10 18.89 1.25
C ARG A 6 1.87 19.37 2.67
N GLN A 7 1.55 20.66 2.85
CA GLN A 7 1.27 21.23 4.17
C GLN A 7 0.07 20.54 4.83
N ARG A 8 -1.00 20.29 4.06
CA ARG A 8 -2.21 19.61 4.53
C ARG A 8 -1.90 18.22 5.08
N VAL A 9 -1.12 17.43 4.34
CA VAL A 9 -0.69 16.09 4.77
C VAL A 9 0.20 16.19 6.01
N GLN A 10 1.19 17.10 6.04
CA GLN A 10 2.09 17.27 7.20
C GLN A 10 1.34 17.66 8.47
N VAL A 11 0.31 18.50 8.37
CA VAL A 11 -0.55 18.88 9.51
C VAL A 11 -1.25 17.65 10.09
N VAL A 12 -1.85 16.81 9.22
CA VAL A 12 -2.49 15.55 9.65
C VAL A 12 -1.48 14.58 10.28
N LEU A 13 -0.28 14.48 9.71
CA LEU A 13 0.79 13.61 10.23
C LEU A 13 1.34 14.08 11.59
N ASN A 14 1.06 15.32 11.97
CA ASN A 14 1.37 15.88 13.29
C ASN A 14 0.18 15.85 14.25
N HIS A 15 -0.90 15.16 13.90
CA HIS A 15 -2.15 15.09 14.68
C HIS A 15 -2.83 16.46 14.87
N GLU A 16 -2.72 17.33 13.86
CA GLU A 16 -3.33 18.66 13.84
C GLU A 16 -4.47 18.70 12.80
N ILE A 17 -5.34 19.72 12.88
CA ILE A 17 -6.48 19.89 11.99
C ILE A 17 -6.05 20.64 10.73
N PRO A 18 -6.16 20.04 9.52
CA PRO A 18 -5.86 20.70 8.26
C PRO A 18 -6.99 21.62 7.79
N ASP A 19 -6.82 22.29 6.65
CA ASP A 19 -7.90 23.05 6.00
C ASP A 19 -8.98 22.12 5.41
N ARG A 20 -8.58 20.92 4.93
CA ARG A 20 -9.44 19.88 4.34
C ARG A 20 -8.88 18.50 4.64
N VAL A 21 -9.74 17.49 4.70
CA VAL A 21 -9.32 16.08 4.71
C VAL A 21 -8.42 15.79 3.49
N PRO A 22 -7.18 15.30 3.67
CA PRO A 22 -6.32 14.93 2.55
C PRO A 22 -6.84 13.71 1.80
N ILE A 23 -6.52 13.63 0.50
CA ILE A 23 -6.84 12.50 -0.38
C ILE A 23 -5.54 11.78 -0.77
N ILE A 24 -5.49 10.46 -0.56
CA ILE A 24 -4.39 9.62 -1.02
C ILE A 24 -4.90 8.64 -2.09
N LEU A 25 -4.65 8.98 -3.36
CA LEU A 25 -4.97 8.13 -4.51
C LEU A 25 -3.83 8.10 -5.51
N GLY A 26 -3.61 6.93 -6.12
CA GLY A 26 -2.63 6.75 -7.20
C GLY A 26 -1.17 6.78 -6.77
N ALA A 27 -0.89 6.73 -5.46
CA ALA A 27 0.48 6.82 -4.95
C ALA A 27 1.12 5.45 -4.67
N SER A 28 0.35 4.39 -4.61
CA SER A 28 0.85 3.03 -4.37
C SER A 28 -0.08 1.99 -4.99
N ASN A 29 0.32 0.73 -4.99
CA ASN A 29 -0.60 -0.35 -5.37
C ASN A 29 -1.81 -0.40 -4.42
N ALA A 30 -1.62 -0.20 -3.12
CA ALA A 30 -2.71 -0.21 -2.12
C ALA A 30 -3.70 0.97 -2.23
N THR A 31 -3.30 2.08 -2.82
CA THR A 31 -4.15 3.28 -3.04
C THR A 31 -4.33 3.58 -4.53
N GLY A 32 -4.13 2.57 -5.36
CA GLY A 32 -4.08 2.66 -6.82
C GLY A 32 -5.44 2.56 -7.48
N ILE A 33 -5.42 2.64 -8.80
CA ILE A 33 -6.59 2.47 -9.67
C ILE A 33 -6.21 1.46 -10.75
N LYS A 34 -7.04 0.43 -10.97
CA LYS A 34 -6.84 -0.52 -12.08
C LYS A 34 -6.97 0.19 -13.41
N MET A 35 -6.29 -0.37 -14.43
CA MET A 35 -6.18 0.28 -15.74
C MET A 35 -7.54 0.56 -16.40
N LYS A 36 -8.52 -0.34 -16.27
CA LYS A 36 -9.84 -0.17 -16.89
C LYS A 36 -10.59 1.07 -16.36
N PRO A 37 -10.84 1.25 -15.05
CA PRO A 37 -11.44 2.48 -14.53
C PRO A 37 -10.58 3.72 -14.75
N TYR A 38 -9.24 3.60 -14.75
CA TYR A 38 -8.34 4.69 -15.09
C TYR A 38 -8.54 5.19 -16.53
N GLN A 39 -8.64 4.30 -17.52
CA GLN A 39 -8.97 4.64 -18.90
C GLN A 39 -10.36 5.29 -19.01
N GLY A 40 -11.33 4.81 -18.23
CA GLY A 40 -12.65 5.43 -18.10
C GLY A 40 -12.57 6.87 -17.59
N LEU A 41 -11.75 7.13 -16.56
CA LEU A 41 -11.49 8.50 -16.06
C LEU A 41 -10.87 9.39 -17.15
N LYS A 42 -9.85 8.91 -17.86
CA LYS A 42 -9.23 9.64 -18.98
C LYS A 42 -10.27 10.05 -20.04
N LYS A 43 -11.16 9.12 -20.39
CA LYS A 43 -12.23 9.36 -21.38
C LYS A 43 -13.21 10.44 -20.90
N ILE A 44 -13.69 10.35 -19.66
CA ILE A 44 -14.64 11.33 -19.09
C ILE A 44 -14.00 12.73 -19.01
N LEU A 45 -12.72 12.78 -18.62
CA LEU A 45 -12.00 14.03 -18.43
C LEU A 45 -11.38 14.61 -19.72
N GLY A 46 -11.48 13.90 -20.85
CA GLY A 46 -10.89 14.33 -22.12
C GLY A 46 -9.36 14.34 -22.13
N ILE A 47 -8.72 13.56 -21.24
CA ILE A 47 -7.27 13.50 -21.10
C ILE A 47 -6.71 12.42 -22.00
N GLN A 48 -5.79 12.83 -22.90
CA GLN A 48 -5.05 11.94 -23.79
C GLN A 48 -3.60 11.86 -23.31
N ASP A 49 -3.27 10.79 -22.61
CA ASP A 49 -1.92 10.51 -22.14
C ASP A 49 -1.64 9.01 -22.30
N GLU A 50 -0.36 8.64 -22.37
CA GLU A 50 0.07 7.25 -22.45
C GLU A 50 -0.34 6.48 -21.20
N ASP A 51 -0.83 5.25 -21.37
CA ASP A 51 -1.12 4.36 -20.26
C ASP A 51 0.18 3.79 -19.70
N LYS A 52 0.46 4.09 -18.43
CA LYS A 52 1.61 3.56 -17.70
C LYS A 52 1.15 2.72 -16.52
N TYR A 53 1.91 1.69 -16.24
CA TYR A 53 1.66 0.81 -15.09
C TYR A 53 2.62 1.16 -13.95
N ILE A 54 2.13 1.05 -12.72
CA ILE A 54 2.97 1.19 -11.54
C ILE A 54 4.09 0.14 -11.58
N TYR A 55 5.32 0.51 -11.24
CA TYR A 55 6.53 -0.32 -11.29
C TYR A 55 6.88 -0.90 -12.68
N ASP A 56 6.33 -0.34 -13.76
CA ASP A 56 6.47 -0.90 -15.12
C ASP A 56 6.00 -2.37 -15.22
N TRP A 57 4.98 -2.75 -14.42
CA TRP A 57 4.48 -4.12 -14.29
C TRP A 57 3.01 -4.24 -14.72
N PRO A 58 2.73 -4.52 -16.01
CA PRO A 58 1.36 -4.59 -16.55
C PRO A 58 0.45 -5.63 -15.88
N GLU A 59 0.99 -6.75 -15.44
CA GLU A 59 0.24 -7.85 -14.82
C GLU A 59 -0.38 -7.47 -13.47
N LEU A 60 0.15 -6.47 -12.79
CA LEU A 60 -0.52 -5.88 -11.64
C LEU A 60 -1.82 -5.18 -12.04
N GLY A 61 -1.91 -4.77 -13.30
CA GLY A 61 -3.08 -4.08 -13.85
C GLY A 61 -3.35 -2.70 -13.21
N THR A 62 -2.45 -2.19 -12.37
CA THR A 62 -2.61 -0.90 -11.68
C THR A 62 -1.95 0.20 -12.47
N ALA A 63 -2.71 1.25 -12.78
CA ALA A 63 -2.19 2.41 -13.51
C ALA A 63 -1.21 3.22 -12.66
N LEU A 64 -0.21 3.83 -13.30
CA LEU A 64 0.52 4.98 -12.79
C LEU A 64 -0.15 6.24 -13.34
N PRO A 65 -0.99 6.93 -12.54
CA PRO A 65 -1.80 8.01 -13.07
C PRO A 65 -0.96 9.21 -13.50
N ALA A 66 -1.34 9.78 -14.65
CA ALA A 66 -0.77 11.02 -15.16
C ALA A 66 -1.09 12.20 -14.24
N GLU A 67 -0.22 13.21 -14.23
CA GLU A 67 -0.37 14.38 -13.37
C GLU A 67 -1.74 15.10 -13.51
N PRO A 68 -2.31 15.33 -14.72
CA PRO A 68 -3.63 15.93 -14.84
C PRO A 68 -4.76 15.11 -14.18
N ILE A 69 -4.64 13.77 -14.16
CA ILE A 69 -5.60 12.90 -13.46
C ILE A 69 -5.45 13.07 -11.94
N LEU A 70 -4.22 13.00 -11.42
CA LEU A 70 -3.98 13.19 -9.98
C LEU A 70 -4.45 14.56 -9.49
N GLN A 71 -4.28 15.61 -10.30
CA GLN A 71 -4.78 16.96 -10.02
C GLN A 71 -6.32 16.98 -9.98
N ARG A 72 -6.99 16.39 -10.97
CA ARG A 72 -8.48 16.32 -10.99
C ARG A 72 -9.04 15.48 -9.85
N LEU A 73 -8.31 14.44 -9.44
CA LEU A 73 -8.67 13.62 -8.28
C LEU A 73 -8.28 14.28 -6.93
N HIS A 74 -7.77 15.49 -6.94
CA HIS A 74 -7.32 16.22 -5.76
C HIS A 74 -6.36 15.42 -4.87
N SER A 75 -5.58 14.48 -5.47
CA SER A 75 -4.63 13.68 -4.71
C SER A 75 -3.53 14.55 -4.11
N ASP A 76 -3.39 14.49 -2.79
CA ASP A 76 -2.44 15.31 -2.02
C ASP A 76 -1.04 14.71 -1.97
N VAL A 77 -0.83 13.53 -2.58
CA VAL A 77 0.45 12.81 -2.58
C VAL A 77 0.97 12.54 -3.99
N ARG A 78 2.30 12.36 -4.10
CA ARG A 78 2.96 11.88 -5.33
C ARG A 78 3.92 10.75 -4.98
N PRO A 79 3.95 9.67 -5.79
CA PRO A 79 4.79 8.51 -5.52
C PRO A 79 6.25 8.75 -5.88
N VAL A 80 7.13 8.09 -5.12
CA VAL A 80 8.51 7.78 -5.52
C VAL A 80 8.64 6.26 -5.55
N LEU A 81 8.95 5.72 -6.72
CA LEU A 81 8.94 4.30 -7.02
C LEU A 81 10.36 3.82 -7.36
N ASP A 82 10.69 2.62 -6.91
CA ASP A 82 11.80 1.83 -7.46
C ASP A 82 11.37 1.10 -8.74
N ARG A 83 12.20 0.22 -9.23
CA ARG A 83 11.95 -0.60 -10.42
C ARG A 83 12.46 -2.02 -10.21
N PHE A 84 11.91 -2.94 -10.99
CA PHE A 84 12.47 -4.27 -11.09
C PHE A 84 13.84 -4.25 -11.77
N PRO A 85 14.72 -5.23 -11.50
CA PRO A 85 15.96 -5.42 -12.28
C PRO A 85 15.67 -5.49 -13.78
N GLN A 86 16.55 -4.88 -14.59
CA GLN A 86 16.36 -4.83 -16.04
C GLN A 86 16.17 -6.24 -16.64
N ALA A 87 16.93 -7.23 -16.17
CA ALA A 87 16.81 -8.61 -16.64
C ALA A 87 15.40 -9.23 -16.37
N VAL A 88 14.74 -8.83 -15.29
CA VAL A 88 13.36 -9.26 -14.97
C VAL A 88 12.37 -8.66 -15.95
N ILE A 89 12.49 -7.35 -16.21
CA ILE A 89 11.64 -6.64 -17.16
C ILE A 89 11.78 -7.26 -18.55
N GLU A 90 13.01 -7.42 -19.05
CA GLU A 90 13.27 -7.98 -20.37
C GLU A 90 12.78 -9.44 -20.50
N ARG A 91 12.97 -10.27 -19.46
CA ARG A 91 12.48 -11.65 -19.44
C ARG A 91 10.95 -11.67 -19.56
N ASN A 92 10.25 -10.86 -18.77
CA ASN A 92 8.80 -10.85 -18.78
C ASN A 92 8.22 -10.27 -20.08
N GLN A 93 8.88 -9.31 -20.71
CA GLN A 93 8.50 -8.81 -22.05
C GLN A 93 8.63 -9.87 -23.15
N LYS A 94 9.57 -10.78 -23.02
CA LYS A 94 9.87 -11.85 -24.01
C LYS A 94 9.14 -13.18 -23.70
N ARG A 95 8.39 -13.27 -22.59
CA ARG A 95 7.71 -14.50 -22.20
C ARG A 95 6.61 -14.88 -23.20
N PRO A 96 6.33 -16.18 -23.38
CA PRO A 96 5.18 -16.62 -24.15
C PRO A 96 3.87 -16.09 -23.59
N PRO A 97 2.86 -15.81 -24.42
CA PRO A 97 1.52 -15.46 -23.97
C PRO A 97 1.00 -16.46 -22.92
N HIS A 98 0.26 -15.97 -21.91
CA HIS A 98 -0.36 -16.77 -20.84
C HIS A 98 0.62 -17.55 -19.93
N SER A 99 1.93 -17.43 -20.14
CA SER A 99 2.91 -18.00 -19.20
C SER A 99 3.05 -17.12 -17.95
N PRO A 100 3.45 -17.69 -16.80
CA PRO A 100 3.61 -16.92 -15.55
C PRO A 100 4.53 -15.71 -15.72
N CYS A 101 4.14 -14.59 -15.13
CA CYS A 101 4.97 -13.41 -14.98
C CYS A 101 5.73 -13.53 -13.65
N ILE A 102 7.05 -13.70 -13.71
CA ILE A 102 7.88 -14.07 -12.56
C ILE A 102 8.77 -12.89 -12.14
N ASP A 103 8.79 -12.56 -10.86
CA ASP A 103 9.69 -11.57 -10.28
C ASP A 103 11.12 -12.13 -10.09
N ASP A 104 12.01 -11.33 -9.54
CA ASP A 104 13.39 -11.74 -9.27
C ASP A 104 13.55 -12.66 -8.03
N TRP A 105 12.51 -12.74 -7.20
CA TRP A 105 12.42 -13.72 -6.12
C TRP A 105 12.03 -15.12 -6.63
N GLY A 106 11.70 -15.24 -7.91
CA GLY A 106 11.17 -16.46 -8.49
C GLY A 106 9.70 -16.68 -8.22
N SER A 107 9.02 -15.76 -7.51
CA SER A 107 7.58 -15.79 -7.32
C SER A 107 6.88 -15.18 -8.54
N GLY A 108 5.64 -15.56 -8.80
CA GLY A 108 4.98 -15.02 -9.97
C GLY A 108 3.47 -15.05 -9.94
N GLN A 109 2.93 -14.32 -10.91
CA GLN A 109 1.51 -14.28 -11.17
C GLN A 109 1.20 -15.20 -12.36
N THR A 110 0.11 -15.95 -12.25
CA THR A 110 -0.46 -16.75 -13.33
C THR A 110 -1.76 -16.12 -13.81
N GLU A 111 -2.01 -16.17 -15.10
CA GLU A 111 -3.27 -15.72 -15.67
C GLU A 111 -4.33 -16.79 -15.39
N ILE A 112 -5.35 -16.44 -14.60
CA ILE A 112 -6.45 -17.34 -14.23
C ILE A 112 -7.66 -17.19 -15.17
N GLU A 113 -7.83 -16.01 -15.76
CA GLU A 113 -8.78 -15.66 -16.81
C GLU A 113 -8.11 -14.60 -17.72
N PRO A 114 -8.56 -14.41 -18.96
CA PRO A 114 -7.96 -13.42 -19.86
C PRO A 114 -7.81 -12.04 -19.22
N GLY A 115 -6.56 -11.60 -19.02
CA GLY A 115 -6.22 -10.33 -18.38
C GLY A 115 -6.36 -10.29 -16.85
N VAL A 116 -6.72 -11.40 -16.20
CA VAL A 116 -6.82 -11.50 -14.73
C VAL A 116 -5.67 -12.33 -14.19
N TRP A 117 -4.74 -11.66 -13.55
CA TRP A 117 -3.52 -12.25 -13.01
C TRP A 117 -3.62 -12.40 -11.49
N PHE A 118 -3.15 -13.54 -10.97
CA PHE A 118 -3.19 -13.86 -9.55
C PHE A 118 -1.87 -14.52 -9.09
N PRO A 119 -1.39 -14.27 -7.86
CA PRO A 119 -0.24 -14.99 -7.30
C PRO A 119 -0.48 -16.49 -7.32
N GLY A 120 0.32 -17.24 -8.07
CA GLY A 120 0.10 -18.68 -8.24
C GLY A 120 1.36 -19.46 -8.63
N TYR A 121 2.51 -18.79 -8.72
CA TYR A 121 3.79 -19.44 -8.97
C TYR A 121 4.72 -19.23 -7.77
N HIS A 122 5.10 -20.33 -7.12
CA HIS A 122 5.89 -20.37 -5.88
C HIS A 122 7.17 -21.14 -6.10
N PRO A 123 8.35 -20.55 -5.86
CA PRO A 123 9.62 -21.20 -6.21
C PRO A 123 10.06 -22.33 -5.27
N ILE A 124 9.60 -22.33 -4.03
CA ILE A 124 9.96 -23.33 -3.01
C ILE A 124 8.75 -23.90 -2.27
N PRO A 125 7.69 -24.38 -2.96
CA PRO A 125 6.40 -24.71 -2.34
C PRO A 125 6.49 -25.85 -1.33
N ASP A 126 7.44 -26.77 -1.49
CA ASP A 126 7.58 -27.97 -0.65
C ASP A 126 8.80 -27.92 0.28
N ALA A 127 9.54 -26.80 0.32
CA ALA A 127 10.69 -26.65 1.19
C ALA A 127 10.28 -26.62 2.68
N THR A 128 11.03 -27.33 3.51
CA THR A 128 10.79 -27.46 4.97
C THR A 128 12.08 -27.42 5.79
N THR A 129 13.24 -27.24 5.16
CA THR A 129 14.54 -27.26 5.83
C THR A 129 15.29 -25.95 5.64
N ILE A 130 16.09 -25.55 6.64
CA ILE A 130 16.96 -24.36 6.58
C ILE A 130 17.96 -24.49 5.43
N LYS A 131 18.45 -25.71 5.15
CA LYS A 131 19.40 -25.98 4.05
C LYS A 131 18.84 -25.63 2.67
N GLU A 132 17.52 -25.75 2.47
CA GLU A 132 16.86 -25.34 1.22
C GLU A 132 16.83 -23.83 1.09
N ILE A 133 16.60 -23.10 2.19
CA ILE A 133 16.70 -21.64 2.24
C ILE A 133 18.11 -21.18 1.89
N GLU A 134 19.14 -21.79 2.48
CA GLU A 134 20.56 -21.45 2.24
C GLU A 134 21.00 -21.66 0.80
N LYS A 135 20.44 -22.67 0.12
CA LYS A 135 20.79 -23.02 -1.27
C LYS A 135 19.98 -22.25 -2.31
N TYR A 136 18.91 -21.58 -1.90
CA TYR A 136 18.06 -20.86 -2.84
C TYR A 136 18.82 -19.70 -3.48
N PRO A 137 18.71 -19.47 -4.80
CA PRO A 137 19.38 -18.36 -5.49
C PRO A 137 18.63 -17.04 -5.23
N TRP A 138 18.83 -16.46 -4.07
CA TRP A 138 18.18 -15.23 -3.65
C TRP A 138 18.49 -14.07 -4.59
N PRO A 139 17.54 -13.12 -4.76
CA PRO A 139 17.74 -11.96 -5.63
C PRO A 139 18.86 -11.04 -5.11
N ASN A 140 19.54 -10.38 -6.04
CA ASN A 140 20.52 -9.36 -5.71
C ASN A 140 19.81 -8.05 -5.34
N MET A 141 19.79 -7.70 -4.06
CA MET A 141 19.21 -6.45 -3.57
C MET A 141 20.16 -5.24 -3.68
N ASP A 142 21.43 -5.49 -4.00
CA ASP A 142 22.44 -4.44 -4.24
C ASP A 142 22.47 -3.97 -5.70
N ASP A 143 21.58 -4.46 -6.56
CA ASP A 143 21.50 -4.02 -7.96
C ASP A 143 21.12 -2.53 -8.05
N PRO A 144 22.03 -1.63 -8.48
CA PRO A 144 21.79 -0.20 -8.50
C PRO A 144 20.69 0.22 -9.47
N TYR A 145 20.32 -0.63 -10.44
CA TYR A 145 19.23 -0.35 -11.38
C TYR A 145 17.88 -0.18 -10.67
N ARG A 146 17.69 -0.91 -9.55
CA ARG A 146 16.46 -0.83 -8.75
C ARG A 146 16.13 0.57 -8.27
N VAL A 147 17.14 1.33 -7.86
CA VAL A 147 17.00 2.67 -7.27
C VAL A 147 17.46 3.79 -8.19
N ALA A 148 17.82 3.49 -9.44
CA ALA A 148 18.44 4.43 -10.37
C ALA A 148 17.63 5.72 -10.62
N LEU A 149 16.29 5.68 -10.52
CA LEU A 149 15.43 6.83 -10.74
C LEU A 149 14.90 7.47 -9.46
N VAL A 150 15.08 6.83 -8.32
CA VAL A 150 14.48 7.21 -7.02
C VAL A 150 14.90 8.62 -6.60
N LYS A 151 16.18 8.92 -6.71
CA LYS A 151 16.73 10.24 -6.33
C LYS A 151 16.17 11.38 -7.16
N ASP A 152 16.10 11.20 -8.46
CA ASP A 152 15.67 12.27 -9.37
C ASP A 152 14.17 12.50 -9.26
N GLN A 153 13.36 11.44 -9.10
CA GLN A 153 11.94 11.54 -8.79
C GLN A 153 11.73 12.36 -7.50
N ALA A 154 12.39 11.96 -6.41
CA ALA A 154 12.24 12.59 -5.10
C ALA A 154 12.70 14.07 -5.10
N LYS A 155 13.85 14.37 -5.73
CA LYS A 155 14.36 15.75 -5.86
C LYS A 155 13.43 16.64 -6.65
N LYS A 156 12.87 16.14 -7.76
CA LYS A 156 11.93 16.90 -8.59
C LYS A 156 10.72 17.30 -7.76
N LEU A 157 10.06 16.34 -7.11
CA LEU A 157 8.89 16.58 -6.27
C LEU A 157 9.20 17.52 -5.08
N ALA A 158 10.35 17.32 -4.43
CA ALA A 158 10.77 18.18 -3.31
C ALA A 158 11.02 19.64 -3.74
N LYS A 159 11.54 19.86 -4.96
CA LYS A 159 11.72 21.20 -5.52
C LYS A 159 10.39 21.89 -5.80
N GLU A 160 9.41 21.18 -6.31
CA GLU A 160 8.04 21.67 -6.54
C GLU A 160 7.34 22.04 -5.23
N ASN A 161 7.59 21.30 -4.16
CA ASN A 161 7.08 21.50 -2.79
C ASN A 161 5.55 21.69 -2.69
N GLN A 162 4.82 21.12 -3.66
CA GLN A 162 3.37 21.27 -3.78
C GLN A 162 2.63 20.11 -3.11
N TYR A 163 3.10 18.88 -3.32
CA TYR A 163 2.47 17.63 -2.86
C TYR A 163 3.34 16.93 -1.84
N ALA A 164 2.72 16.15 -0.94
CA ALA A 164 3.46 15.25 -0.07
C ALA A 164 4.08 14.11 -0.89
N ILE A 165 5.28 13.72 -0.53
CA ILE A 165 6.06 12.71 -1.26
C ILE A 165 5.95 11.39 -0.52
N MET A 166 5.32 10.40 -1.17
CA MET A 166 5.14 9.07 -0.63
C MET A 166 6.10 8.09 -1.31
N ALA A 167 7.10 7.63 -0.56
CA ALA A 167 7.99 6.57 -0.99
C ALA A 167 7.24 5.23 -0.94
N THR A 168 7.24 4.50 -2.05
CA THR A 168 6.51 3.25 -2.16
C THR A 168 7.35 2.22 -2.91
N PRO A 169 8.41 1.68 -2.25
CA PRO A 169 9.24 0.64 -2.82
C PRO A 169 8.43 -0.63 -3.07
N TRP A 170 8.77 -1.35 -4.14
CA TRP A 170 8.22 -2.68 -4.40
C TRP A 170 8.81 -3.70 -3.43
N LEU A 171 8.28 -3.71 -2.23
CA LEU A 171 8.63 -4.66 -1.18
C LEU A 171 7.35 -5.35 -0.70
N MET A 172 7.30 -6.66 -0.87
CA MET A 172 6.44 -7.50 -0.06
C MET A 172 7.21 -7.76 1.24
N PHE A 173 6.55 -7.53 2.35
CA PHE A 173 7.16 -7.66 3.68
C PHE A 173 7.33 -9.13 4.07
N PRO A 174 8.01 -9.46 5.16
CA PRO A 174 8.47 -10.82 5.41
C PRO A 174 7.42 -11.89 5.30
N PHE A 175 6.18 -11.60 5.74
CA PHE A 175 5.07 -12.56 5.79
C PHE A 175 4.47 -12.80 4.40
N GLU A 176 4.06 -11.74 3.70
CA GLU A 176 3.55 -11.84 2.33
C GLU A 176 4.61 -12.39 1.37
N ARG A 177 5.88 -12.03 1.57
CA ARG A 177 6.96 -12.60 0.76
C ARG A 177 7.09 -14.11 0.99
N ALA A 178 6.88 -14.60 2.21
CA ALA A 178 6.85 -16.04 2.46
C ALA A 178 5.67 -16.73 1.76
N PHE A 179 4.52 -16.06 1.61
CA PHE A 179 3.42 -16.55 0.76
C PHE A 179 3.83 -16.61 -0.71
N GLY A 180 4.51 -15.59 -1.20
CA GLY A 180 5.07 -15.59 -2.57
C GLY A 180 6.02 -16.75 -2.79
N MET A 181 6.86 -17.07 -1.82
CA MET A 181 7.85 -18.15 -1.91
C MET A 181 7.24 -19.55 -1.83
N GLN A 182 6.26 -19.78 -0.96
CA GLN A 182 5.72 -21.12 -0.67
C GLN A 182 4.26 -21.37 -1.07
N GLY A 183 3.48 -20.32 -1.26
CA GLY A 183 2.02 -20.36 -1.20
C GLY A 183 1.53 -20.12 0.23
N MET A 184 0.38 -19.44 0.35
CA MET A 184 -0.16 -19.03 1.65
C MET A 184 -0.50 -20.24 2.54
N ASP A 185 -1.19 -21.23 1.99
CA ASP A 185 -1.62 -22.46 2.70
C ASP A 185 -0.43 -23.23 3.26
N LYS A 186 0.59 -23.44 2.45
CA LYS A 186 1.81 -24.16 2.84
C LYS A 186 2.58 -23.40 3.92
N PHE A 187 2.76 -22.10 3.74
CA PHE A 187 3.51 -21.32 4.72
C PHE A 187 2.80 -21.20 6.06
N LEU A 188 1.47 -21.00 6.06
CA LEU A 188 0.68 -20.99 7.29
C LEU A 188 0.75 -22.34 8.01
N LEU A 189 0.75 -23.46 7.28
CA LEU A 189 0.99 -24.79 7.87
C LEU A 189 2.39 -24.90 8.47
N ASN A 190 3.42 -24.43 7.76
CA ASN A 190 4.81 -24.50 8.22
C ASN A 190 5.09 -23.64 9.46
N LEU A 191 4.37 -22.53 9.66
CA LEU A 191 4.45 -21.77 10.92
C LEU A 191 4.16 -22.62 12.16
N ALA A 192 3.25 -23.59 12.03
CA ALA A 192 2.87 -24.49 13.14
C ALA A 192 3.70 -25.78 13.16
N MET A 193 3.93 -26.39 12.00
CA MET A 193 4.53 -27.73 11.88
C MET A 193 6.05 -27.72 11.83
N VAL A 194 6.66 -26.67 11.23
CA VAL A 194 8.10 -26.57 11.04
C VAL A 194 8.57 -25.13 11.39
N PRO A 195 8.37 -24.69 12.65
CA PRO A 195 8.56 -23.29 13.05
C PRO A 195 9.99 -22.77 12.84
N ASP A 196 11.00 -23.61 12.92
CA ASP A 196 12.39 -23.19 12.71
C ASP A 196 12.68 -22.85 11.25
N PHE A 197 12.11 -23.61 10.32
CA PHE A 197 12.14 -23.28 8.90
C PHE A 197 11.40 -21.97 8.62
N ALA A 198 10.18 -21.83 9.14
CA ALA A 198 9.36 -20.63 8.94
C ALA A 198 10.07 -19.37 9.47
N LYS A 199 10.66 -19.43 10.67
CA LYS A 199 11.47 -18.34 11.23
C LYS A 199 12.69 -18.00 10.37
N ALA A 200 13.39 -19.01 9.86
CA ALA A 200 14.55 -18.81 8.99
C ALA A 200 14.15 -18.12 7.68
N LEU A 201 13.03 -18.52 7.07
CA LEU A 201 12.51 -17.89 5.84
C LEU A 201 12.08 -16.43 6.10
N LEU A 202 11.34 -16.17 7.17
CA LEU A 202 10.94 -14.81 7.56
C LEU A 202 12.16 -13.92 7.81
N LYS A 203 13.16 -14.43 8.53
CA LYS A 203 14.42 -13.70 8.78
C LYS A 203 15.16 -13.39 7.50
N LYS A 204 15.27 -14.36 6.58
CA LYS A 204 15.92 -14.16 5.27
C LYS A 204 15.21 -13.11 4.43
N ASN A 205 13.87 -13.16 4.38
CA ASN A 205 13.07 -12.15 3.72
C ASN A 205 13.31 -10.75 4.32
N THR A 206 13.34 -10.66 5.66
CA THR A 206 13.62 -9.40 6.38
C THR A 206 15.00 -8.83 6.03
N GLU A 207 16.05 -9.67 5.98
CA GLU A 207 17.41 -9.25 5.61
C GLU A 207 17.44 -8.61 4.22
N LEU A 208 16.81 -9.28 3.24
CA LEU A 208 16.74 -8.79 1.86
C LEU A 208 15.90 -7.52 1.72
N CYS A 209 14.75 -7.46 2.41
CA CYS A 209 13.93 -6.25 2.47
C CYS A 209 14.72 -5.06 3.05
N LYS A 210 15.44 -5.27 4.14
CA LYS A 210 16.27 -4.22 4.77
C LYS A 210 17.39 -3.73 3.85
N THR A 211 18.00 -4.62 3.06
CA THR A 211 19.05 -4.25 2.11
C THR A 211 18.48 -3.31 1.03
N LEU A 212 17.43 -3.72 0.32
CA LEU A 212 16.82 -2.89 -0.73
C LEU A 212 16.28 -1.58 -0.17
N LEU A 213 15.58 -1.64 0.98
CA LEU A 213 15.04 -0.47 1.64
C LEU A 213 16.14 0.51 2.06
N GLY A 214 17.30 -0.01 2.48
CA GLY A 214 18.47 0.80 2.79
C GLY A 214 18.94 1.61 1.59
N HIS A 215 19.16 0.97 0.45
CA HIS A 215 19.54 1.65 -0.80
C HIS A 215 18.48 2.65 -1.26
N PHE A 216 17.21 2.27 -1.19
CA PHE A 216 16.12 3.16 -1.55
C PHE A 216 16.11 4.45 -0.69
N LEU A 217 16.24 4.31 0.62
CA LEU A 217 16.23 5.45 1.55
C LEU A 217 17.50 6.30 1.47
N ASP A 218 18.65 5.73 1.14
CA ASP A 218 19.89 6.49 0.89
C ASP A 218 19.70 7.46 -0.28
N GLU A 219 18.86 7.12 -1.28
CA GLU A 219 18.58 7.99 -2.41
C GLU A 219 17.50 9.04 -2.12
N CYS A 220 16.44 8.71 -1.38
CA CYS A 220 15.29 9.61 -1.23
C CYS A 220 14.95 10.02 0.21
N GLY A 221 15.51 9.42 1.25
CA GLY A 221 15.04 9.54 2.63
C GLY A 221 14.91 10.97 3.17
N LYS A 222 15.75 11.90 2.69
CA LYS A 222 15.67 13.31 3.09
C LYS A 222 14.59 14.15 2.37
N TYR A 223 13.94 13.60 1.36
CA TYR A 223 12.97 14.32 0.53
C TYR A 223 11.53 13.91 0.80
N ILE A 224 11.32 12.70 1.33
CA ILE A 224 10.01 12.07 1.48
C ILE A 224 9.30 12.49 2.78
N ASP A 225 7.98 12.50 2.73
CA ASP A 225 7.09 12.77 3.87
C ASP A 225 6.53 11.48 4.47
N ILE A 226 6.28 10.48 3.61
CA ILE A 226 5.67 9.18 3.97
C ILE A 226 6.48 8.06 3.33
N ILE A 227 6.63 6.94 4.04
CA ILE A 227 7.10 5.68 3.47
C ILE A 227 6.07 4.58 3.68
N LYS A 228 5.65 3.93 2.58
CA LYS A 228 4.70 2.83 2.61
C LYS A 228 5.45 1.51 2.80
N ILE A 229 5.03 0.78 3.82
CA ILE A 229 5.39 -0.59 4.12
C ILE A 229 4.12 -1.39 4.43
N GLY A 230 4.19 -2.70 4.60
CA GLY A 230 3.03 -3.49 5.04
C GLY A 230 3.20 -4.99 4.88
N ASP A 231 2.34 -5.71 5.57
CA ASP A 231 2.15 -7.17 5.51
C ASP A 231 0.69 -7.48 5.77
N ASP A 232 0.03 -8.29 4.96
CA ASP A 232 -1.37 -8.65 5.16
C ASP A 232 -1.49 -9.72 6.24
N LEU A 233 -2.15 -9.34 7.34
CA LEU A 233 -2.26 -10.14 8.56
C LEU A 233 -3.71 -10.55 8.89
N GLY A 234 -4.69 -10.01 8.16
CA GLY A 234 -6.10 -10.22 8.40
C GLY A 234 -6.85 -10.91 7.26
N THR A 235 -8.00 -11.46 7.61
CA THR A 235 -9.07 -11.86 6.70
C THR A 235 -10.28 -10.96 6.93
N GLN A 236 -11.39 -11.18 6.24
CA GLN A 236 -12.63 -10.43 6.48
C GLN A 236 -13.18 -10.59 7.92
N GLU A 237 -12.84 -11.67 8.61
CA GLU A 237 -13.45 -12.02 9.90
C GLU A 237 -12.45 -12.06 11.06
N ARG A 238 -11.16 -12.25 10.79
CA ARG A 238 -10.15 -12.50 11.83
C ARG A 238 -8.72 -12.38 11.29
N LEU A 239 -7.76 -12.43 12.20
CA LEU A 239 -6.33 -12.54 11.86
C LEU A 239 -6.00 -13.89 11.18
N LEU A 240 -5.03 -13.88 10.27
CA LEU A 240 -4.44 -15.07 9.64
C LEU A 240 -3.64 -15.90 10.66
N ILE A 241 -3.02 -15.24 11.63
CA ILE A 241 -2.27 -15.86 12.72
C ILE A 241 -2.69 -15.25 14.05
N SER A 242 -2.51 -15.97 15.16
CA SER A 242 -2.88 -15.43 16.46
C SER A 242 -2.00 -14.22 16.86
N PRO A 243 -2.51 -13.27 17.68
CA PRO A 243 -1.71 -12.16 18.21
C PRO A 243 -0.44 -12.64 18.92
N ARG A 244 -0.50 -13.78 19.61
CA ARG A 244 0.67 -14.39 20.24
C ARG A 244 1.74 -14.78 19.21
N MET A 245 1.34 -15.42 18.11
CA MET A 245 2.26 -15.83 17.04
C MET A 245 2.86 -14.60 16.36
N TYR A 246 2.04 -13.58 16.07
CA TYR A 246 2.51 -12.30 15.56
C TYR A 246 3.61 -11.71 16.44
N ARG A 247 3.34 -11.55 17.74
CA ARG A 247 4.31 -10.98 18.71
C ARG A 247 5.59 -11.78 18.84
N GLN A 248 5.53 -13.08 18.65
CA GLN A 248 6.69 -13.96 18.76
C GLN A 248 7.52 -14.05 17.48
N MET A 249 6.91 -13.97 16.30
CA MET A 249 7.56 -14.30 15.03
C MET A 249 7.71 -13.12 14.09
N LEU A 250 6.74 -12.20 14.04
CA LEU A 250 6.69 -11.11 13.04
C LEU A 250 6.96 -9.73 13.64
N LYS A 251 6.37 -9.40 14.78
CA LYS A 251 6.55 -8.09 15.42
C LYS A 251 8.01 -7.68 15.58
N PRO A 252 8.94 -8.56 16.03
CA PRO A 252 10.37 -8.20 16.10
C PRO A 252 10.97 -7.86 14.74
N LEU A 253 10.58 -8.56 13.67
CA LEU A 253 11.08 -8.32 12.31
C LEU A 253 10.54 -7.01 11.73
N HIS A 254 9.24 -6.73 11.95
CA HIS A 254 8.65 -5.43 11.59
C HIS A 254 9.34 -4.29 12.36
N ALA A 255 9.60 -4.46 13.64
CA ALA A 255 10.31 -3.47 14.45
C ALA A 255 11.73 -3.19 13.91
N GLU A 256 12.48 -4.23 13.49
CA GLU A 256 13.81 -4.06 12.87
C GLU A 256 13.75 -3.24 11.57
N ILE A 257 12.73 -3.47 10.74
CA ILE A 257 12.55 -2.73 9.49
C ILE A 257 12.17 -1.27 9.78
N ILE A 258 11.25 -1.04 10.72
CA ILE A 258 10.81 0.30 11.13
C ILE A 258 11.98 1.08 11.77
N GLU A 259 12.79 0.43 12.58
CA GLU A 259 14.00 1.04 13.16
C GLU A 259 14.99 1.48 12.07
N LEU A 260 15.25 0.64 11.06
CA LEU A 260 16.08 1.00 9.91
C LEU A 260 15.54 2.25 9.20
N ILE A 261 14.22 2.33 8.98
CA ILE A 261 13.58 3.49 8.36
C ILE A 261 13.83 4.74 9.21
N LYS A 262 13.53 4.68 10.50
CA LYS A 262 13.67 5.83 11.43
C LYS A 262 15.11 6.32 11.58
N GLN A 263 16.10 5.46 11.38
CA GLN A 263 17.52 5.85 11.35
C GLN A 263 17.91 6.64 10.10
N ARG A 264 17.16 6.48 8.98
CA ARG A 264 17.54 7.03 7.66
C ARG A 264 16.64 8.18 7.19
N THR A 265 15.46 8.33 7.77
CA THR A 265 14.50 9.37 7.39
C THR A 265 13.62 9.81 8.54
N LYS A 266 13.03 11.01 8.40
CA LYS A 266 11.99 11.52 9.29
C LYS A 266 10.58 11.25 8.74
N ALA A 267 10.48 10.57 7.61
CA ALA A 267 9.21 10.23 6.99
C ALA A 267 8.34 9.39 7.93
N LYS A 268 7.05 9.62 7.87
CA LYS A 268 6.06 8.89 8.64
C LYS A 268 5.79 7.52 8.03
N ILE A 269 5.57 6.53 8.87
CA ILE A 269 5.41 5.13 8.46
C ILE A 269 3.95 4.83 8.17
N PHE A 270 3.64 4.58 6.90
CA PHE A 270 2.36 4.12 6.42
C PHE A 270 2.41 2.58 6.35
N PHE A 271 1.66 1.94 7.25
CA PHE A 271 1.60 0.48 7.31
C PHE A 271 0.30 -0.01 6.68
N HIS A 272 0.43 -0.83 5.64
CA HIS A 272 -0.68 -1.48 4.95
C HIS A 272 -0.86 -2.90 5.48
N SER A 273 -2.10 -3.24 5.85
CA SER A 273 -2.51 -4.61 6.20
C SER A 273 -4.01 -4.76 6.02
N ASP A 274 -4.42 -5.58 5.08
CA ASP A 274 -5.84 -5.84 4.84
C ASP A 274 -6.48 -6.71 5.92
N GLY A 275 -7.81 -6.63 6.02
CA GLY A 275 -8.64 -7.46 6.87
C GLY A 275 -8.92 -6.92 8.27
N ASP A 276 -9.44 -7.78 9.13
CA ASP A 276 -9.68 -7.48 10.54
C ASP A 276 -8.38 -7.61 11.34
N ILE A 277 -7.66 -6.49 11.44
CA ILE A 277 -6.39 -6.38 12.16
C ILE A 277 -6.52 -5.65 13.50
N PHE A 278 -7.75 -5.44 13.98
CA PHE A 278 -8.04 -4.66 15.19
C PHE A 278 -7.17 -5.07 16.38
N ASP A 279 -7.00 -6.37 16.60
CA ASP A 279 -6.26 -6.91 17.75
C ASP A 279 -4.73 -6.72 17.65
N LEU A 280 -4.22 -6.15 16.53
CA LEU A 280 -2.80 -5.83 16.31
C LEU A 280 -2.50 -4.33 16.24
N ILE A 281 -3.50 -3.45 16.24
CA ILE A 281 -3.28 -2.00 16.10
C ILE A 281 -2.36 -1.47 17.20
N GLU A 282 -2.55 -1.93 18.44
CA GLU A 282 -1.69 -1.55 19.57
C GLU A 282 -0.22 -1.98 19.32
N ASP A 283 -0.01 -3.19 18.82
CA ASP A 283 1.31 -3.69 18.46
C ASP A 283 1.98 -2.84 17.37
N PHE A 284 1.20 -2.36 16.37
CA PHE A 284 1.71 -1.48 15.32
C PHE A 284 2.12 -0.11 15.86
N ILE A 285 1.30 0.47 16.75
CA ILE A 285 1.64 1.74 17.42
C ILE A 285 2.93 1.60 18.24
N GLU A 286 3.06 0.51 19.00
CA GLU A 286 4.25 0.24 19.83
C GLU A 286 5.55 0.15 19.02
N ILE A 287 5.52 -0.45 17.83
CA ILE A 287 6.70 -0.52 16.95
C ILE A 287 6.92 0.75 16.13
N GLY A 288 5.96 1.68 16.16
CA GLY A 288 6.09 3.04 15.64
C GLY A 288 5.51 3.25 14.25
N VAL A 289 4.41 2.59 13.93
CA VAL A 289 3.56 2.92 12.79
C VAL A 289 2.86 4.24 13.04
N ASP A 290 2.89 5.16 12.07
CA ASP A 290 2.25 6.47 12.17
C ASP A 290 0.88 6.51 11.46
N ILE A 291 0.71 5.74 10.38
CA ILE A 291 -0.50 5.72 9.54
C ILE A 291 -0.94 4.27 9.33
N LEU A 292 -2.19 3.97 9.65
CA LEU A 292 -2.80 2.66 9.43
C LEU A 292 -3.65 2.65 8.16
N ASN A 293 -3.38 1.72 7.26
CA ASN A 293 -4.12 1.51 6.01
C ASN A 293 -4.26 0.01 5.70
N PRO A 294 -5.42 -0.38 5.15
CA PRO A 294 -6.64 0.41 5.08
C PRO A 294 -7.42 0.34 6.39
N ILE A 295 -8.33 1.29 6.58
CA ILE A 295 -9.43 1.03 7.51
C ILE A 295 -10.48 0.28 6.72
N GLN A 296 -10.46 -1.05 6.81
CA GLN A 296 -11.32 -1.91 5.99
C GLN A 296 -12.72 -2.05 6.60
N THR A 297 -13.65 -1.20 6.16
CA THR A 297 -15.02 -1.09 6.70
C THR A 297 -15.88 -2.34 6.52
N SER A 298 -15.45 -3.28 5.68
CA SER A 298 -16.12 -4.58 5.46
C SER A 298 -15.55 -5.72 6.31
N ALA A 299 -14.54 -5.47 7.17
CA ALA A 299 -13.86 -6.52 7.91
C ALA A 299 -14.10 -6.41 9.43
N GLY A 300 -14.69 -7.42 10.01
CA GLY A 300 -14.84 -7.68 11.45
C GLY A 300 -14.96 -6.43 12.33
N LYS A 301 -14.09 -6.29 13.31
CA LYS A 301 -14.04 -5.14 14.24
C LYS A 301 -13.62 -3.82 13.57
N MET A 302 -12.93 -3.87 12.42
CA MET A 302 -12.53 -2.67 11.67
C MET A 302 -13.73 -1.91 11.10
N ALA A 303 -14.92 -2.53 11.02
CA ALA A 303 -16.16 -1.88 10.60
C ALA A 303 -16.70 -0.86 11.62
N ASP A 304 -16.32 -0.94 12.90
CA ASP A 304 -16.70 0.03 13.93
C ASP A 304 -15.80 1.26 13.91
N LEU A 305 -16.03 2.15 12.95
CA LEU A 305 -15.24 3.38 12.77
C LEU A 305 -15.30 4.29 14.01
N ALA A 306 -16.42 4.35 14.70
CA ALA A 306 -16.58 5.20 15.89
C ALA A 306 -15.77 4.64 17.05
N GLY A 307 -15.80 3.32 17.25
CA GLY A 307 -14.98 2.64 18.25
C GLY A 307 -13.49 2.77 17.96
N LEU A 308 -13.07 2.60 16.68
CA LEU A 308 -11.68 2.83 16.25
C LEU A 308 -11.22 4.27 16.58
N LYS A 309 -12.03 5.27 16.18
CA LYS A 309 -11.71 6.68 16.43
C LYS A 309 -11.60 6.97 17.92
N ALA A 310 -12.56 6.52 18.71
CA ALA A 310 -12.57 6.76 20.16
C ALA A 310 -11.37 6.12 20.87
N HIS A 311 -10.90 4.94 20.39
CA HIS A 311 -9.81 4.20 21.05
C HIS A 311 -8.43 4.71 20.67
N TYR A 312 -8.23 5.13 19.41
CA TYR A 312 -6.90 5.40 18.87
C TYR A 312 -6.65 6.87 18.48
N GLN A 313 -7.62 7.78 18.71
CA GLN A 313 -7.43 9.22 18.47
C GLN A 313 -6.18 9.74 19.20
N GLY A 314 -5.37 10.57 18.53
CA GLY A 314 -4.12 11.12 19.06
C GLY A 314 -2.94 10.14 19.01
N ARG A 315 -3.14 8.93 18.48
CA ARG A 315 -2.13 7.86 18.55
C ARG A 315 -1.73 7.30 17.19
N ILE A 316 -2.62 7.33 16.20
CA ILE A 316 -2.38 6.86 14.84
C ILE A 316 -3.28 7.63 13.86
N VAL A 317 -2.78 7.86 12.65
CA VAL A 317 -3.56 8.45 11.56
C VAL A 317 -4.28 7.34 10.81
N PHE A 318 -5.58 7.52 10.55
CA PHE A 318 -6.38 6.58 9.76
C PHE A 318 -6.32 6.90 8.28
N CYS A 319 -6.13 5.91 7.42
CA CYS A 319 -6.16 6.09 5.97
C CYS A 319 -7.01 5.01 5.30
N GLY A 320 -7.86 5.40 4.35
CA GLY A 320 -8.73 4.46 3.62
C GLY A 320 -10.22 4.67 3.89
N ALA A 321 -10.90 3.61 4.26
CA ALA A 321 -12.29 3.53 4.73
C ALA A 321 -13.39 3.64 3.66
N ILE A 322 -13.10 3.96 2.39
CA ILE A 322 -14.13 3.95 1.34
C ILE A 322 -14.19 2.54 0.72
N ASP A 323 -15.32 1.89 0.94
CA ASP A 323 -15.55 0.48 0.61
C ASP A 323 -15.38 0.18 -0.88
N THR A 324 -14.52 -0.79 -1.19
CA THR A 324 -14.22 -1.26 -2.56
C THR A 324 -14.96 -2.54 -2.94
N GLN A 325 -15.76 -3.11 -2.05
CA GLN A 325 -16.48 -4.35 -2.31
C GLN A 325 -17.95 -4.13 -2.68
N LYS A 326 -18.58 -3.07 -2.18
CA LYS A 326 -20.00 -2.79 -2.37
C LYS A 326 -20.26 -1.36 -2.86
N ILE A 327 -19.75 -0.36 -2.12
CA ILE A 327 -20.08 1.04 -2.36
C ILE A 327 -19.47 1.56 -3.67
N LEU A 328 -18.15 1.46 -3.83
CA LEU A 328 -17.51 1.95 -5.04
C LEU A 328 -17.93 1.19 -6.32
N PRO A 329 -18.01 -0.17 -6.33
CA PRO A 329 -18.35 -0.88 -7.56
C PRO A 329 -19.85 -0.87 -7.90
N PHE A 330 -20.74 -0.85 -6.91
CA PHE A 330 -22.17 -1.11 -7.14
C PHE A 330 -23.10 0.01 -6.64
N GLY A 331 -22.58 0.97 -5.88
CA GLY A 331 -23.34 2.14 -5.46
C GLY A 331 -23.53 3.15 -6.59
N THR A 332 -24.54 3.98 -6.46
CA THR A 332 -24.71 5.19 -7.27
C THR A 332 -23.72 6.28 -6.83
N PRO A 333 -23.40 7.27 -7.67
CA PRO A 333 -22.59 8.41 -7.27
C PRO A 333 -23.09 9.10 -6.00
N ASP A 334 -24.40 9.19 -5.78
CA ASP A 334 -24.98 9.80 -4.58
C ASP A 334 -24.74 8.93 -3.33
N GLU A 335 -24.86 7.61 -3.43
CA GLU A 335 -24.52 6.68 -2.33
C GLU A 335 -23.03 6.77 -1.97
N VAL A 336 -22.16 6.87 -2.96
CA VAL A 336 -20.71 7.07 -2.74
C VAL A 336 -20.47 8.40 -1.99
N ARG A 337 -21.14 9.50 -2.39
CA ARG A 337 -21.04 10.80 -1.71
C ARG A 337 -21.50 10.73 -0.26
N GLN A 338 -22.62 10.05 0.01
CA GLN A 338 -23.12 9.88 1.37
C GLN A 338 -22.18 9.03 2.24
N GLU A 339 -21.57 7.98 1.67
CA GLU A 339 -20.57 7.17 2.38
C GLU A 339 -19.33 8.00 2.72
N VAL A 340 -18.81 8.78 1.78
CA VAL A 340 -17.70 9.70 2.04
C VAL A 340 -18.04 10.68 3.16
N ARG A 341 -19.23 11.31 3.12
CA ARG A 341 -19.72 12.19 4.18
C ARG A 341 -19.77 11.48 5.54
N ARG A 342 -20.32 10.27 5.58
CA ARG A 342 -20.41 9.46 6.81
C ARG A 342 -19.03 9.18 7.40
N VAL A 343 -18.09 8.73 6.57
CA VAL A 343 -16.72 8.40 6.99
C VAL A 343 -15.98 9.64 7.48
N ILE A 344 -16.06 10.76 6.75
CA ILE A 344 -15.44 12.03 7.15
C ILE A 344 -15.98 12.51 8.50
N ASN A 345 -17.30 12.41 8.72
CA ASN A 345 -17.93 12.84 9.97
C ASN A 345 -17.50 12.00 11.18
N ILE A 346 -17.08 10.75 10.97
CA ILE A 346 -16.60 9.86 12.04
C ILE A 346 -15.08 9.97 12.21
N LEU A 347 -14.32 9.66 11.17
CA LEU A 347 -12.86 9.56 11.26
C LEU A 347 -12.16 10.92 11.15
N GLY A 348 -12.76 11.87 10.43
CA GLY A 348 -12.18 13.20 10.20
C GLY A 348 -12.19 14.11 11.43
N GLN A 349 -13.03 13.83 12.43
CA GLN A 349 -13.05 14.64 13.66
C GLN A 349 -11.67 14.67 14.33
N GLY A 350 -11.15 15.88 14.61
CA GLY A 350 -9.82 16.05 15.20
C GLY A 350 -8.65 15.98 14.20
N GLY A 351 -8.90 15.74 12.91
CA GLY A 351 -7.88 15.93 11.86
C GLY A 351 -6.99 14.71 11.52
N GLU A 352 -7.19 13.56 12.11
CA GLU A 352 -6.31 12.38 11.99
C GLU A 352 -6.82 11.36 10.96
N TYR A 353 -7.30 11.87 9.83
CA TYR A 353 -7.85 11.02 8.77
C TYR A 353 -7.38 11.50 7.39
N MET A 354 -7.03 10.55 6.55
CA MET A 354 -6.73 10.72 5.12
C MET A 354 -7.63 9.81 4.31
N LEU A 355 -8.41 10.37 3.39
CA LEU A 355 -9.32 9.59 2.57
C LEU A 355 -8.55 8.80 1.50
N ALA A 356 -8.87 7.54 1.39
CA ALA A 356 -8.52 6.65 0.29
C ALA A 356 -9.62 5.59 0.12
N SER A 357 -9.60 4.86 -0.98
CA SER A 357 -10.30 3.58 -1.06
C SER A 357 -9.68 2.58 -0.07
N VAL A 358 -10.46 1.58 0.37
CA VAL A 358 -9.96 0.51 1.25
C VAL A 358 -8.73 -0.17 0.65
N HIS A 359 -8.75 -0.46 -0.63
CA HIS A 359 -7.63 -1.02 -1.39
C HIS A 359 -7.63 -0.43 -2.81
N THR A 360 -6.82 -0.98 -3.73
CA THR A 360 -6.83 -0.66 -5.16
C THR A 360 -8.26 -0.61 -5.70
N ILE A 361 -8.61 0.47 -6.38
CA ILE A 361 -9.89 0.58 -7.08
C ILE A 361 -9.90 -0.41 -8.25
N MET A 362 -10.81 -1.39 -8.19
CA MET A 362 -10.85 -2.55 -9.08
C MET A 362 -11.56 -2.24 -10.40
N ASN A 363 -11.49 -3.19 -11.34
CA ASN A 363 -12.01 -3.05 -12.71
C ASN A 363 -13.53 -2.86 -12.82
N GLU A 364 -14.28 -3.24 -11.78
CA GLU A 364 -15.74 -3.14 -11.70
C GLU A 364 -16.22 -1.74 -11.34
N VAL A 365 -15.34 -0.91 -10.79
CA VAL A 365 -15.71 0.42 -10.30
C VAL A 365 -15.96 1.38 -11.46
N PRO A 366 -17.18 1.96 -11.56
CA PRO A 366 -17.46 3.01 -12.52
C PRO A 366 -16.58 4.23 -12.27
N PRO A 367 -15.97 4.84 -13.30
CA PRO A 367 -15.15 6.03 -13.12
C PRO A 367 -15.91 7.21 -12.54
N GLU A 368 -17.23 7.30 -12.74
CA GLU A 368 -18.12 8.30 -12.14
C GLU A 368 -18.13 8.19 -10.61
N ASN A 369 -18.04 6.99 -10.04
CA ASN A 369 -17.97 6.76 -8.61
C ASN A 369 -16.64 7.23 -8.01
N ILE A 370 -15.54 7.12 -8.77
CA ILE A 370 -14.24 7.67 -8.36
C ILE A 370 -14.31 9.20 -8.30
N ILE A 371 -14.94 9.83 -9.30
CA ILE A 371 -15.15 11.26 -9.34
C ILE A 371 -16.06 11.70 -8.16
N ALA A 372 -17.17 10.99 -7.95
CA ALA A 372 -18.09 11.28 -6.84
C ALA A 372 -17.40 11.20 -5.47
N MET A 373 -16.52 10.21 -5.28
CA MET A 373 -15.74 10.04 -4.05
C MET A 373 -14.85 11.26 -3.75
N VAL A 374 -14.10 11.74 -4.73
CA VAL A 374 -13.19 12.87 -4.51
C VAL A 374 -13.93 14.21 -4.45
N ASP A 375 -14.98 14.40 -5.26
CA ASP A 375 -15.79 15.61 -5.24
C ASP A 375 -16.57 15.74 -3.91
N ALA A 376 -16.95 14.64 -3.27
CA ALA A 376 -17.55 14.64 -1.95
C ALA A 376 -16.59 15.16 -0.85
N VAL A 377 -15.28 14.98 -1.01
CA VAL A 377 -14.29 15.57 -0.09
C VAL A 377 -14.23 17.10 -0.25
N GLU A 378 -14.34 17.60 -1.49
CA GLU A 378 -14.40 19.03 -1.74
C GLU A 378 -15.68 19.66 -1.16
N GLU A 379 -16.76 18.88 -1.03
CA GLU A 379 -18.02 19.36 -0.44
C GLU A 379 -18.06 19.24 1.09
N PHE A 380 -17.62 18.12 1.64
CA PHE A 380 -17.80 17.76 3.06
C PHE A 380 -16.52 17.78 3.89
N GLY A 381 -15.36 17.84 3.25
CA GLY A 381 -14.07 17.63 3.91
C GLY A 381 -13.40 18.86 4.50
N TYR A 382 -13.92 20.06 4.27
CA TYR A 382 -13.34 21.31 4.82
C TYR A 382 -13.67 21.49 6.30
N TYR A 383 -12.64 21.86 7.07
CA TYR A 383 -12.80 22.14 8.48
C TYR A 383 -13.25 23.58 8.76
N PRO A 384 -14.10 23.83 9.77
CA PRO A 384 -14.74 22.83 10.64
C PRO A 384 -15.74 21.94 9.88
N LEU A 385 -15.67 20.61 10.13
CA LEU A 385 -16.57 19.66 9.49
C LEU A 385 -18.02 19.98 9.84
N LYS A 386 -18.87 20.01 8.81
CA LYS A 386 -20.32 20.22 8.96
C LYS A 386 -20.96 18.84 9.09
N GLY A 387 -21.48 18.52 10.27
CA GLY A 387 -22.16 17.26 10.57
C GLY A 387 -23.34 16.93 9.64
#